data_ada85e3d6e540b7e11617f2040221112
#
_entry.id   ada85e3d6e540b7e11617f2040221112
#
_cell.length_a   1.000
_cell.length_b   1.000
_cell.length_c   1.000
_cell.angle_alpha   90.00
_cell.angle_beta   90.00
_cell.angle_gamma   90.00
#
_symmetry.space_group_name_H-M   'P 1'
#
loop_
_entity.id
_entity.type
_entity.pdbx_description
1 polymer ?
#
loop_
_entity_poly.entity_id
_entity_poly.type
_entity_poly.pdbx_seq_one_letter_code
_entity_poly.pdbx_strand_id
1 'polypeptide(L)'
;MKQLTIKDITKAMEKMKERGMTDNEIADTPIYIGNDDELNGIHTAWYVDIIKDNDDAYADIIEMINEDHHNIKLDGNAILIS
;
A
#
# COMPACT_ATOMS: atom_id res chain seq x y z
N MET A 1 -0.33 10.10 -12.01
CA MET A 1 0.43 9.18 -11.15
C MET A 1 -0.06 7.75 -11.33
N LYS A 2 0.85 6.81 -11.37
CA LYS A 2 0.50 5.40 -11.47
C LYS A 2 0.14 4.87 -10.09
N GLN A 3 -0.94 4.10 -10.01
CA GLN A 3 -1.34 3.48 -8.76
C GLN A 3 -0.30 2.45 -8.30
N LEU A 4 0.01 2.46 -7.01
CA LEU A 4 0.91 1.50 -6.38
C LEU A 4 0.25 0.11 -6.35
N THR A 5 1.03 -0.92 -6.66
CA THR A 5 0.61 -2.32 -6.59
C THR A 5 1.63 -3.14 -5.79
N ILE A 6 1.27 -4.38 -5.47
CA ILE A 6 2.19 -5.31 -4.80
C ILE A 6 3.47 -5.51 -5.63
N LYS A 7 3.37 -5.48 -6.95
CA LYS A 7 4.53 -5.60 -7.84
C LYS A 7 5.57 -4.51 -7.57
N ASP A 8 5.12 -3.29 -7.30
CA ASP A 8 6.03 -2.18 -6.99
C ASP A 8 6.75 -2.40 -5.66
N ILE A 9 6.05 -2.95 -4.66
CA ILE A 9 6.64 -3.29 -3.37
C ILE A 9 7.66 -4.43 -3.54
N THR A 10 7.34 -5.44 -4.35
CA THR A 10 8.26 -6.53 -4.66
C THR A 10 9.55 -6.01 -5.31
N LYS A 11 9.42 -5.06 -6.24
CA LYS A 11 10.58 -4.42 -6.87
C LYS A 11 11.44 -3.65 -5.86
N ALA A 12 10.83 -3.00 -4.89
CA ALA A 12 11.57 -2.32 -3.83
C ALA A 12 12.36 -3.32 -2.99
N MET A 13 11.77 -4.48 -2.68
CA MET A 13 12.46 -5.56 -1.97
C MET A 13 13.65 -6.10 -2.75
N GLU A 14 13.51 -6.25 -4.07
CA GLU A 14 14.63 -6.68 -4.94
C GLU A 14 15.79 -5.67 -4.89
N LYS A 15 15.49 -4.39 -4.91
CA LYS A 15 16.51 -3.34 -4.77
C LYS A 15 17.23 -3.40 -3.43
N MET A 16 16.52 -3.73 -2.36
CA MET A 16 17.12 -3.93 -1.04
C MET A 16 18.11 -5.07 -1.06
N LYS A 17 17.77 -6.20 -1.72
CA LYS A 17 18.68 -7.33 -1.90
C LYS A 17 19.94 -6.94 -2.69
N GLU A 18 19.78 -6.16 -3.74
CA GLU A 18 20.90 -5.66 -4.54
C GLU A 18 21.85 -4.79 -3.71
N ARG A 19 21.35 -4.13 -2.70
CA ARG A 19 22.15 -3.32 -1.76
C ARG A 19 22.80 -4.15 -0.65
N GLY A 20 22.63 -5.47 -0.66
CA GLY A 20 23.24 -6.37 0.29
C GLY A 20 22.42 -6.66 1.55
N MET A 21 21.16 -6.27 1.59
CA MET A 21 20.29 -6.59 2.73
C MET A 21 19.91 -8.06 2.72
N THR A 22 19.92 -8.68 3.89
CA THR A 22 19.46 -10.06 4.05
C THR A 22 17.94 -10.14 4.03
N ASP A 23 17.41 -11.35 3.83
CA ASP A 23 15.96 -11.58 3.84
C ASP A 23 15.34 -11.18 5.19
N ASN A 24 16.03 -11.45 6.30
CA ASN A 24 15.55 -11.04 7.63
C ASN A 24 15.53 -9.52 7.80
N GLU A 25 16.56 -8.83 7.31
CA GLU A 25 16.59 -7.37 7.35
C GLU A 25 15.47 -6.76 6.52
N ILE A 26 15.18 -7.31 5.36
CA ILE A 26 14.07 -6.87 4.51
C ILE A 26 12.74 -7.11 5.22
N ALA A 27 12.56 -8.29 5.82
CA ALA A 27 11.32 -8.64 6.51
C ALA A 27 11.05 -7.73 7.72
N ASP A 28 12.09 -7.24 8.37
CA ASP A 28 11.96 -6.37 9.54
C ASP A 28 11.93 -4.88 9.20
N THR A 29 12.01 -4.53 7.91
CA THR A 29 11.97 -3.14 7.48
C THR A 29 10.60 -2.53 7.74
N PRO A 30 10.53 -1.43 8.51
CA PRO A 30 9.24 -0.80 8.79
C PRO A 30 8.65 -0.10 7.58
N ILE A 31 7.34 0.02 7.56
CA ILE A 31 6.60 0.70 6.51
C ILE A 31 6.05 2.02 7.07
N TYR A 32 6.27 3.09 6.33
CA TYR A 32 5.74 4.41 6.66
C TYR A 32 4.82 4.88 5.54
N ILE A 33 3.87 5.71 5.88
CA ILE A 33 2.93 6.30 4.91
C ILE A 33 3.18 7.79 4.85
N GLY A 34 3.49 8.29 3.65
CA GLY A 34 3.61 9.73 3.42
C GLY A 34 2.23 10.36 3.23
N ASN A 35 2.02 11.55 3.79
CA ASN A 35 0.74 12.23 3.68
C ASN A 35 0.50 12.83 2.30
N ASP A 36 1.58 13.14 1.58
CA ASP A 36 1.51 13.71 0.23
C ASP A 36 2.80 13.43 -0.56
N ASP A 37 2.81 13.81 -1.82
CA ASP A 37 3.96 13.59 -2.71
C ASP A 37 5.20 14.37 -2.28
N GLU A 38 5.03 15.47 -1.57
CA GLU A 38 6.12 16.32 -1.08
C GLU A 38 6.65 15.87 0.28
N LEU A 39 6.05 14.84 0.86
CA LEU A 39 6.43 14.29 2.16
C LEU A 39 6.41 15.33 3.29
N ASN A 40 5.40 16.20 3.29
CA ASN A 40 5.22 17.18 4.36
C ASN A 40 4.84 16.53 5.70
N GLY A 41 4.42 15.28 5.67
CA GLY A 41 4.16 14.49 6.86
C GLY A 41 4.34 13.01 6.57
N ILE A 42 4.86 12.28 7.55
CA ILE A 42 5.03 10.83 7.48
C ILE A 42 4.50 10.25 8.77
N HIS A 43 3.74 9.17 8.67
CA HIS A 43 3.30 8.43 9.85
C HIS A 43 3.59 6.95 9.72
N THR A 44 3.69 6.28 10.87
CA THR A 44 3.95 4.85 10.93
C THR A 44 2.73 4.07 10.48
N ALA A 45 2.95 3.01 9.70
CA ALA A 45 1.91 2.06 9.37
C ALA A 45 1.88 0.97 10.44
N TRP A 46 0.69 0.66 10.96
CA TRP A 46 0.51 -0.30 12.05
C TRP A 46 -0.19 -1.58 11.60
N TYR A 47 -1.02 -1.49 10.58
CA TYR A 47 -1.88 -2.60 10.17
C TYR A 47 -1.84 -2.80 8.67
N VAL A 48 -1.97 -4.07 8.27
CA VAL A 48 -2.23 -4.43 6.88
C VAL A 48 -3.42 -5.38 6.86
N ASP A 49 -4.40 -5.07 6.03
CA ASP A 49 -5.57 -5.91 5.83
C ASP A 49 -5.74 -6.26 4.36
N ILE A 50 -6.24 -7.46 4.12
CA ILE A 50 -6.64 -7.90 2.78
C ILE A 50 -8.14 -7.70 2.67
N ILE A 51 -8.57 -6.94 1.66
CA ILE A 51 -9.98 -6.67 1.41
C ILE A 51 -10.38 -7.41 0.14
N LYS A 52 -11.40 -8.24 0.27
CA LYS A 52 -11.95 -9.01 -0.86
C LYS A 52 -13.17 -8.27 -1.42
N ASP A 53 -13.43 -8.44 -2.71
CA ASP A 53 -14.47 -7.70 -3.40
C ASP A 53 -15.90 -7.98 -2.92
N ASN A 54 -16.11 -9.06 -2.17
CA ASN A 54 -17.41 -9.42 -1.59
C ASN A 54 -17.49 -9.19 -0.08
N ASP A 55 -16.50 -8.53 0.53
CA ASP A 55 -16.54 -8.17 1.94
C ASP A 55 -17.48 -6.99 2.17
N ASP A 56 -18.16 -6.98 3.31
CA ASP A 56 -19.06 -5.88 3.67
C ASP A 56 -18.34 -4.52 3.71
N ALA A 57 -17.09 -4.51 4.17
CA ALA A 57 -16.27 -3.31 4.24
C ALA A 57 -15.83 -2.79 2.85
N TYR A 58 -15.86 -3.63 1.84
CA TYR A 58 -15.37 -3.29 0.51
C TYR A 58 -16.18 -2.15 -0.12
N ALA A 59 -17.50 -2.21 -0.01
CA ALA A 59 -18.38 -1.18 -0.55
C ALA A 59 -18.12 0.20 0.08
N ASP A 60 -17.91 0.23 1.40
CA ASP A 60 -17.62 1.46 2.13
C ASP A 60 -16.27 2.06 1.70
N ILE A 61 -15.27 1.20 1.52
CA ILE A 61 -13.93 1.61 1.07
C ILE A 61 -13.97 2.15 -0.35
N ILE A 62 -14.71 1.50 -1.25
CA ILE A 62 -14.91 1.98 -2.62
C ILE A 62 -15.56 3.36 -2.62
N GLU A 63 -16.58 3.54 -1.80
CA GLU A 63 -17.27 4.83 -1.69
C GLU A 63 -16.33 5.93 -1.22
N MET A 64 -15.53 5.67 -0.18
CA MET A 64 -14.54 6.62 0.33
C MET A 64 -13.48 6.96 -0.72
N ILE A 65 -12.98 5.98 -1.45
CA ILE A 65 -11.98 6.19 -2.49
C ILE A 65 -12.56 7.00 -3.65
N ASN A 66 -13.79 6.71 -4.04
CA ASN A 66 -14.45 7.41 -5.14
C ASN A 66 -14.78 8.87 -4.82
N GLU A 67 -15.02 9.19 -3.56
CA GLU A 67 -15.19 10.58 -3.12
C GLU A 67 -13.90 11.40 -3.30
N ASP A 68 -12.76 10.81 -2.98
CA ASP A 68 -11.47 11.49 -2.97
C ASP A 68 -10.69 11.33 -4.28
N HIS A 69 -10.89 10.20 -4.98
CA HIS A 69 -10.09 9.83 -6.16
C HIS A 69 -10.98 9.21 -7.23
N HIS A 70 -11.57 10.02 -8.09
CA HIS A 70 -12.60 9.61 -9.05
C HIS A 70 -12.18 8.60 -10.11
N ASN A 71 -10.91 8.31 -10.29
CA ASN A 71 -10.42 7.48 -11.39
C ASN A 71 -9.77 6.18 -10.93
N ILE A 72 -9.94 5.80 -9.68
CA ILE A 72 -9.38 4.55 -9.17
C ILE A 72 -10.38 3.43 -9.38
N LYS A 73 -9.96 2.42 -10.12
CA LYS A 73 -10.69 1.17 -10.25
C LYS A 73 -10.19 0.18 -9.21
N LEU A 74 -11.13 -0.35 -8.43
CA LEU A 74 -10.87 -1.48 -7.57
C LEU A 74 -11.55 -2.69 -8.21
N ASP A 75 -10.75 -3.54 -8.85
CA ASP A 75 -11.22 -4.80 -9.41
C ASP A 75 -10.68 -5.95 -8.56
N GLY A 76 -11.56 -6.65 -7.85
CA GLY A 76 -11.18 -7.79 -7.04
C GLY A 76 -10.62 -7.42 -5.67
N ASN A 77 -9.52 -8.06 -5.29
CA ASN A 77 -8.93 -7.89 -3.97
C ASN A 77 -8.09 -6.62 -3.86
N ALA A 78 -8.03 -6.05 -2.67
CA ALA A 78 -7.19 -4.90 -2.36
C ALA A 78 -6.42 -5.13 -1.07
N ILE A 79 -5.31 -4.41 -0.91
CA ILE A 79 -4.56 -4.34 0.34
C ILE A 79 -4.73 -2.94 0.90
N LEU A 80 -5.13 -2.87 2.17
CA LEU A 80 -5.23 -1.63 2.91
C LEU A 80 -4.11 -1.58 3.95
N ILE A 81 -3.34 -0.51 3.94
CA ILE A 81 -2.29 -0.25 4.92
C ILE A 81 -2.67 0.99 5.72
N SER A 82 -2.64 0.87 7.02
CA SER A 82 -2.97 1.99 7.89
C SER A 82 -2.08 2.06 9.14
#